data_09ee97074f58aea2b4a5c39ee482887d
#
_entry.id   09ee97074f58aea2b4a5c39ee482887d
#
_cell.length_a   1.000
_cell.length_b   1.000
_cell.length_c   1.000
_cell.angle_alpha   90.00
_cell.angle_beta   90.00
_cell.angle_gamma   90.00
#
_symmetry.space_group_name_H-M   'P 1'
#
loop_
_entity.id
_entity.type
_entity.pdbx_description
1 polymer ?
#
loop_
_entity_poly.entity_id
_entity_poly.type
_entity_poly.pdbx_seq_one_letter_code
_entity_poly.pdbx_strand_id
1 'polypeptide(L)'
;MTLEQAELSRLLDILGNRNRRRIIELLREKPCFVTEISERLTISPKAVIDHLQMLEDARILGFRNDARRRKYYYLEHDISIQVHL
;
A
#
# COMPACT_ATOMS: atom_id res chain seq x y z
N MET A 1 -5.10 6.33 21.33
CA MET A 1 -4.42 5.07 21.01
C MET A 1 -2.92 5.33 21.00
N THR A 2 -2.20 4.67 21.90
CA THR A 2 -0.76 4.86 22.02
C THR A 2 -0.07 3.78 21.21
N LEU A 3 0.58 4.18 20.10
CA LEU A 3 1.44 3.28 19.36
C LEU A 3 2.75 3.11 20.14
N GLU A 4 3.22 1.90 20.27
CA GLU A 4 4.55 1.66 20.80
C GLU A 4 5.58 2.28 19.86
N GLN A 5 6.72 2.71 20.41
CA GLN A 5 7.77 3.37 19.63
C GLN A 5 8.25 2.51 18.45
N ALA A 6 8.37 1.19 18.66
CA ALA A 6 8.80 0.27 17.61
C ALA A 6 7.78 0.23 16.45
N GLU A 7 6.49 0.22 16.76
CA GLU A 7 5.43 0.24 15.75
C GLU A 7 5.41 1.55 15.00
N LEU A 8 5.58 2.67 15.71
CA LEU A 8 5.65 3.99 15.10
C LEU A 8 6.84 4.11 14.15
N SER A 9 8.02 3.66 14.59
CA SER A 9 9.21 3.66 13.75
C SER A 9 9.03 2.85 12.50
N ARG A 10 8.44 1.67 12.62
CA ARG A 10 8.15 0.79 11.48
C ARG A 10 7.19 1.45 10.51
N LEU A 11 6.14 2.07 11.01
CA LEU A 11 5.17 2.77 10.18
C LEU A 11 5.81 3.95 9.45
N LEU A 12 6.66 4.71 10.13
CA LEU A 12 7.39 5.82 9.51
C LEU A 12 8.33 5.34 8.42
N ASP A 13 9.02 4.22 8.62
CA ASP A 13 9.86 3.61 7.59
C ASP A 13 9.06 3.24 6.35
N ILE A 14 7.92 2.59 6.55
CA ILE A 14 7.05 2.18 5.45
C ILE A 14 6.55 3.40 4.69
N LEU A 15 6.07 4.40 5.38
CA LEU A 15 5.52 5.62 4.79
C LEU A 15 6.63 6.58 4.32
N GLY A 16 7.87 6.36 4.70
CA GLY A 16 9.01 7.14 4.25
C GLY A 16 9.38 6.92 2.78
N ASN A 17 8.88 5.86 2.16
CA ASN A 17 9.16 5.56 0.76
C ASN A 17 8.10 6.22 -0.13
N ARG A 18 8.56 7.03 -1.10
CA ARG A 18 7.68 7.76 -2.01
C ARG A 18 6.74 6.83 -2.79
N ASN A 19 7.26 5.73 -3.32
CA ASN A 19 6.45 4.82 -4.12
C ASN A 19 5.38 4.11 -3.28
N ARG A 20 5.68 3.77 -2.04
CA ARG A 20 4.67 3.20 -1.15
C ARG A 20 3.56 4.21 -0.85
N ARG A 21 3.92 5.48 -0.61
CA ARG A 21 2.89 6.53 -0.44
C ARG A 21 2.03 6.70 -1.70
N ARG A 22 2.65 6.64 -2.88
CA ARG A 22 1.92 6.73 -4.16
C ARG A 22 0.96 5.56 -4.36
N ILE A 23 1.38 4.35 -3.97
CA ILE A 23 0.51 3.18 -4.00
C ILE A 23 -0.70 3.37 -3.08
N ILE A 24 -0.48 3.83 -1.86
CA ILE A 24 -1.57 4.10 -0.92
C ILE A 24 -2.55 5.11 -1.50
N GLU A 25 -2.07 6.21 -2.06
CA GLU A 25 -2.92 7.22 -2.68
C GLU A 25 -3.75 6.66 -3.83
N LEU A 26 -3.14 5.82 -4.67
CA LEU A 26 -3.85 5.18 -5.77
C LEU A 26 -4.95 4.26 -5.27
N LEU A 27 -4.68 3.47 -4.23
CA LEU A 27 -5.63 2.52 -3.67
C LEU A 27 -6.73 3.20 -2.85
N ARG A 28 -6.57 4.46 -2.48
CA ARG A 28 -7.65 5.25 -1.87
C ARG A 28 -8.79 5.50 -2.87
N GLU A 29 -8.48 5.54 -4.15
CA GLU A 29 -9.50 5.76 -5.17
C GLU A 29 -10.29 4.48 -5.46
N LYS A 30 -9.58 3.36 -5.63
CA LYS A 30 -10.20 2.05 -5.91
C LYS A 30 -9.17 0.94 -5.73
N PRO A 31 -9.65 -0.30 -5.50
CA PRO A 31 -8.76 -1.47 -5.56
C PRO A 31 -8.11 -1.61 -6.93
N CYS A 32 -6.87 -2.08 -6.95
CA CYS A 32 -6.08 -2.19 -8.18
C CYS A 32 -5.35 -3.52 -8.26
N PHE A 33 -5.12 -3.98 -9.50
CA PHE A 33 -4.19 -5.06 -9.80
C PHE A 33 -2.75 -4.54 -9.82
N VAL A 34 -1.78 -5.45 -9.70
CA VAL A 34 -0.35 -5.11 -9.81
C VAL A 34 -0.04 -4.39 -11.12
N THR A 35 -0.57 -4.88 -12.24
CA THR A 35 -0.34 -4.29 -13.56
C THR A 35 -0.84 -2.85 -13.65
N GLU A 36 -2.02 -2.58 -13.08
CA GLU A 36 -2.55 -1.22 -13.03
C GLU A 36 -1.64 -0.29 -12.24
N ILE A 37 -1.19 -0.74 -11.07
CA ILE A 37 -0.29 0.05 -10.22
C ILE A 37 1.02 0.32 -10.96
N SER A 38 1.60 -0.72 -11.55
CA SER A 38 2.85 -0.63 -12.30
C SER A 38 2.76 0.42 -13.42
N GLU A 39 1.69 0.36 -14.20
CA GLU A 39 1.47 1.30 -15.31
C GLU A 39 1.23 2.72 -14.82
N ARG A 40 0.37 2.88 -13.82
CA ARG A 40 0.01 4.20 -13.29
C ARG A 40 1.19 4.91 -12.64
N LEU A 41 2.04 4.17 -11.95
CA LEU A 41 3.18 4.74 -11.24
C LEU A 41 4.48 4.71 -12.04
N THR A 42 4.50 4.05 -13.18
CA THR A 42 5.68 3.89 -14.03
C THR A 42 6.85 3.27 -13.26
N ILE A 43 6.56 2.20 -12.54
CA ILE A 43 7.56 1.38 -11.84
C ILE A 43 7.37 -0.07 -12.22
N SER A 44 8.45 -0.87 -12.10
CA SER A 44 8.40 -2.27 -12.53
C SER A 44 7.40 -3.08 -11.69
N PRO A 45 6.76 -4.10 -12.28
CA PRO A 45 5.87 -4.98 -11.52
C PRO A 45 6.55 -5.62 -10.32
N LYS A 46 7.84 -5.97 -10.43
CA LYS A 46 8.59 -6.54 -9.32
C LYS A 46 8.70 -5.56 -8.16
N ALA A 47 9.01 -4.30 -8.45
CA ALA A 47 9.09 -3.26 -7.42
C ALA A 47 7.72 -3.05 -6.77
N VAL A 48 6.65 -3.06 -7.56
CA VAL A 48 5.28 -2.96 -7.03
C VAL A 48 5.01 -4.11 -6.06
N ILE A 49 5.31 -5.34 -6.46
CA ILE A 49 5.09 -6.52 -5.62
C ILE A 49 5.84 -6.40 -4.30
N ASP A 50 7.11 -5.97 -4.34
CA ASP A 50 7.92 -5.79 -3.13
C ASP A 50 7.30 -4.75 -2.20
N HIS A 51 6.85 -3.62 -2.73
CA HIS A 51 6.17 -2.59 -1.94
C HIS A 51 4.84 -3.08 -1.38
N LEU A 52 4.05 -3.78 -2.19
CA LEU A 52 2.77 -4.32 -1.74
C LEU A 52 2.96 -5.33 -0.61
N GLN A 53 4.00 -6.16 -0.68
CA GLN A 53 4.29 -7.13 0.36
C GLN A 53 4.59 -6.44 1.69
N MET A 54 5.37 -5.37 1.68
CA MET A 54 5.67 -4.60 2.89
C MET A 54 4.41 -3.97 3.49
N LEU A 55 3.56 -3.42 2.63
CA LEU A 55 2.31 -2.78 3.06
C LEU A 55 1.31 -3.81 3.59
N GLU A 56 1.27 -4.98 2.98
CA GLU A 56 0.41 -6.09 3.42
C GLU A 56 0.87 -6.64 4.76
N ASP A 57 2.18 -6.84 4.93
CA ASP A 57 2.77 -7.31 6.19
C ASP A 57 2.49 -6.34 7.35
N ALA A 58 2.42 -5.06 7.04
CA ALA A 58 2.08 -4.01 8.01
C ALA A 58 0.56 -3.87 8.22
N ARG A 59 -0.25 -4.69 7.56
CA ARG A 59 -1.72 -4.67 7.61
C ARG A 59 -2.34 -3.37 7.14
N ILE A 60 -1.64 -2.66 6.28
CA ILE A 60 -2.17 -1.45 5.62
C ILE A 60 -3.02 -1.86 4.43
N LEU A 61 -2.63 -2.92 3.73
CA LEU A 61 -3.32 -3.44 2.56
C LEU A 61 -3.84 -4.85 2.80
N GLY A 62 -4.94 -5.17 2.15
CA GLY A 62 -5.40 -6.52 1.96
C GLY A 62 -5.50 -6.82 0.47
N PHE A 63 -5.91 -8.03 0.13
CA PHE A 63 -6.19 -8.39 -1.26
C PHE A 63 -7.39 -9.32 -1.35
N ARG A 64 -8.01 -9.32 -2.53
CA ARG A 64 -9.04 -10.28 -2.91
C ARG A 64 -8.69 -10.86 -4.25
N ASN A 65 -9.08 -12.11 -4.49
CA ASN A 65 -8.94 -12.72 -5.80
C ASN A 65 -10.20 -12.46 -6.61
N ASP A 66 -10.04 -12.15 -7.90
CA ASP A 66 -11.17 -12.09 -8.83
C ASP A 66 -11.51 -13.50 -9.33
N ALA A 67 -12.47 -13.59 -10.28
CA ALA A 67 -12.88 -14.85 -10.88
C ALA A 67 -11.75 -15.56 -11.63
N ARG A 68 -10.72 -14.83 -12.06
CA ARG A 68 -9.53 -15.37 -12.75
C ARG A 68 -8.33 -15.55 -11.81
N ARG A 69 -8.56 -15.49 -10.50
CA ARG A 69 -7.53 -15.60 -9.47
C ARG A 69 -6.46 -14.51 -9.52
N ARG A 70 -6.78 -13.34 -10.09
CA ARG A 70 -5.91 -12.17 -10.03
C ARG A 70 -6.14 -11.44 -8.72
N LYS A 71 -5.06 -10.96 -8.11
CA LYS A 71 -5.14 -10.24 -6.85
C LYS A 71 -5.49 -8.77 -7.06
N TYR A 72 -6.59 -8.35 -6.46
CA TYR A 72 -6.93 -6.96 -6.26
C TYR A 72 -6.43 -6.51 -4.90
N TYR A 73 -5.63 -5.48 -4.86
CA TYR A 73 -5.18 -4.89 -3.60
C TYR A 73 -6.08 -3.73 -3.22
N TYR A 74 -6.38 -3.63 -1.94
CA TYR A 74 -7.22 -2.55 -1.40
C TYR A 74 -6.66 -2.09 -0.05
N LEU A 75 -7.01 -0.85 0.35
CA LEU A 75 -6.68 -0.36 1.68
C LEU A 75 -7.55 -1.06 2.72
N GLU A 76 -6.93 -1.69 3.70
CA GLU A 76 -7.65 -2.42 4.75
C GLU A 76 -8.26 -1.47 5.77
N HIS A 77 -7.61 -0.33 5.97
CA HIS A 77 -8.12 0.75 6.79
C HIS A 77 -8.13 2.02 5.99
N ASP A 78 -9.18 2.82 6.16
CA ASP A 78 -9.18 4.17 5.62
C ASP A 78 -8.22 5.00 6.46
N ILE A 79 -6.93 4.86 6.13
CA ILE A 79 -5.89 5.68 6.74
C ILE A 79 -5.93 7.03 6.06
N SER A 80 -6.83 7.90 6.50
CA SER A 80 -6.68 9.31 6.19
C SER A 80 -5.60 9.86 7.11
N ILE A 81 -4.35 9.53 6.80
CA ILE A 81 -3.25 10.22 7.43
C ILE A 81 -3.17 11.58 6.77
N GLN A 82 -3.90 12.51 7.32
CA GLN A 82 -3.66 13.91 7.02
C GLN A 82 -2.44 14.31 7.84
N VAL A 83 -1.28 14.06 7.28
CA VAL A 83 -0.08 14.68 7.84
C VAL A 83 -0.08 16.10 7.32
N HIS A 84 -0.64 16.99 8.09
CA HIS A 84 -0.42 18.40 7.90
C HIS A 84 1.00 18.70 8.37
N LEU A 85 1.90 18.66 7.43
CA LEU A 85 3.21 19.23 7.64
C LEU A 85 3.15 20.73 7.40
#